data_e3267783746cf38eaefb792e8dd1d58c
#
_entry.id   e3267783746cf38eaefb792e8dd1d58c
#
_cell.length_a   1.000
_cell.length_b   1.000
_cell.length_c   1.000
_cell.angle_alpha   90.00
_cell.angle_beta   90.00
_cell.angle_gamma   90.00
#
_symmetry.space_group_name_H-M   'P 1'
#
loop_
_entity.id
_entity.type
_entity.pdbx_description
1 polymer ?
#
loop_
_entity_poly.entity_id
_entity_poly.type
_entity_poly.pdbx_seq_one_letter_code
_entity_poly.pdbx_strand_id
1 'polypeptide(L)'
;MLAAMWQFIKRYPMTYLIILLSIIANYILWVIPTRVTQAIIDAMADHSLTGQSLALFVGIILVVAVAQYTSEYLWMSRLFSQSAFYIKEVKLNLYQKIISMRIQFFEKFRSGDMMTRFTSDVKVIEEFMGYGIMSFMLSAGTYFII
;
A
#
# COMPACT_ATOMS: atom_id res chain seq x y z
N MET A 1 9.91 -11.97 13.95
CA MET A 1 9.20 -11.61 12.72
C MET A 1 9.23 -10.11 12.48
N LEU A 2 8.64 -9.26 13.34
CA LEU A 2 8.65 -7.81 13.20
C LEU A 2 10.06 -7.18 13.08
N ALA A 3 11.04 -7.69 13.83
CA ALA A 3 12.41 -7.22 13.75
C ALA A 3 13.06 -7.49 12.37
N ALA A 4 12.77 -8.62 11.75
CA ALA A 4 13.27 -8.95 10.41
C ALA A 4 12.62 -8.06 9.34
N MET A 5 11.32 -7.80 9.46
CA MET A 5 10.60 -6.86 8.58
C MET A 5 11.18 -5.44 8.72
N TRP A 6 11.46 -4.99 9.94
CA TRP A 6 12.08 -3.70 10.20
C TRP A 6 13.48 -3.57 9.60
N GLN A 7 14.29 -4.64 9.68
CA GLN A 7 15.60 -4.68 9.02
C GLN A 7 15.48 -4.61 7.49
N PHE A 8 14.48 -5.28 6.91
CA PHE A 8 14.21 -5.21 5.48
C PHE A 8 13.79 -3.79 5.05
N ILE A 9 12.91 -3.13 5.80
CA ILE A 9 12.49 -1.74 5.53
C ILE A 9 13.71 -0.80 5.55
N LYS A 10 14.61 -0.96 6.52
CA LYS A 10 15.85 -0.18 6.60
C LYS A 10 16.82 -0.41 5.44
N ARG A 11 16.71 -1.53 4.74
CA ARG A 11 17.56 -1.85 3.58
C ARG A 11 17.16 -1.07 2.33
N TYR A 12 15.89 -0.66 2.23
CA TYR A 12 15.34 0.07 1.07
C TYR A 12 14.67 1.39 1.47
N PRO A 13 15.39 2.31 2.14
CA PRO A 13 14.80 3.50 2.74
C PRO A 13 14.18 4.43 1.68
N MET A 14 14.82 4.56 0.51
CA MET A 14 14.32 5.40 -0.58
C MET A 14 12.96 4.94 -1.12
N THR A 15 12.75 3.63 -1.23
CA THR A 15 11.47 3.10 -1.71
C THR A 15 10.35 3.39 -0.72
N TYR A 16 10.60 3.18 0.59
CA TYR A 16 9.62 3.48 1.62
C TYR A 16 9.36 4.98 1.79
N LEU A 17 10.38 5.81 1.56
CA LEU A 17 10.22 7.27 1.54
C LEU A 17 9.32 7.72 0.37
N ILE A 18 9.51 7.14 -0.82
CA ILE A 18 8.63 7.42 -1.97
C ILE A 18 7.19 6.98 -1.67
N ILE A 19 7.00 5.80 -1.08
CA ILE A 19 5.68 5.31 -0.67
C ILE A 19 5.03 6.31 0.28
N LEU A 20 5.75 6.74 1.32
CA LEU A 20 5.25 7.69 2.32
C LEU A 20 4.86 9.04 1.68
N LEU A 21 5.73 9.61 0.85
CA LEU A 21 5.46 10.87 0.16
C LEU A 21 4.26 10.75 -0.79
N SER A 22 4.14 9.64 -1.52
CA SER A 22 3.00 9.40 -2.41
C SER A 22 1.69 9.26 -1.64
N ILE A 23 1.71 8.62 -0.47
CA ILE A 23 0.54 8.52 0.40
C ILE A 23 0.12 9.89 0.93
N ILE A 24 1.07 10.70 1.40
CA ILE A 24 0.79 12.07 1.87
C ILE A 24 0.19 12.91 0.73
N ALA A 25 0.77 12.84 -0.47
CA ALA A 25 0.24 13.52 -1.64
C ALA A 25 -1.18 13.05 -1.98
N ASN A 26 -1.45 11.74 -1.91
CA ASN A 26 -2.77 11.17 -2.14
C ASN A 26 -3.80 11.74 -1.14
N TYR A 27 -3.46 11.84 0.14
CA TYR A 27 -4.35 12.43 1.14
C TYR A 27 -4.65 13.90 0.90
N ILE A 28 -3.65 14.70 0.52
CA ILE A 28 -3.84 16.11 0.18
C ILE A 28 -4.78 16.24 -1.02
N LEU A 29 -4.55 15.43 -2.06
CA LEU A 29 -5.38 15.41 -3.26
C LEU A 29 -6.83 14.98 -2.97
N TRP A 30 -7.05 14.13 -1.98
CA TRP A 30 -8.38 13.61 -1.62
C TRP A 30 -9.32 14.69 -1.05
N VAL A 31 -8.76 15.71 -0.43
CA VAL A 31 -9.54 16.84 0.13
C VAL A 31 -10.04 17.79 -0.96
N ILE A 32 -9.32 17.92 -2.09
CA ILE A 32 -9.60 18.90 -3.13
C ILE A 32 -10.99 18.72 -3.77
N PRO A 33 -11.44 17.53 -4.20
CA PRO A 33 -12.75 17.33 -4.79
C PRO A 33 -13.90 17.77 -3.87
N THR A 34 -13.76 17.51 -2.56
CA THR A 34 -14.76 17.93 -1.56
C THR A 34 -14.86 19.46 -1.48
N ARG A 35 -13.73 20.16 -1.51
CA ARG A 35 -13.70 21.62 -1.52
C ARG A 35 -14.27 22.22 -2.81
N VAL A 36 -13.96 21.61 -3.95
CA VAL A 36 -14.50 22.05 -5.25
C VAL A 36 -16.01 21.84 -5.31
N THR A 37 -16.50 20.69 -4.81
CA THR A 37 -17.95 20.42 -4.74
C THR A 37 -18.66 21.44 -3.83
N GLN A 38 -18.07 21.76 -2.69
CA GLN A 38 -18.60 22.81 -1.81
C GLN A 38 -18.68 24.16 -2.55
N ALA A 39 -17.60 24.56 -3.24
CA ALA A 39 -17.59 25.81 -4.00
C ALA A 39 -18.63 25.85 -5.14
N ILE A 40 -18.93 24.72 -5.77
CA ILE A 40 -20.00 24.62 -6.76
C ILE A 40 -21.37 24.85 -6.11
N ILE A 41 -21.63 24.22 -4.96
CA ILE A 41 -22.89 24.36 -4.24
C ILE A 41 -23.11 25.81 -3.78
N ASP A 42 -22.05 26.45 -3.25
CA ASP A 42 -22.12 27.83 -2.80
C ASP A 42 -22.37 28.77 -3.99
N ALA A 43 -21.70 28.57 -5.13
CA ALA A 43 -21.91 29.35 -6.36
C ALA A 43 -23.32 29.15 -6.95
N MET A 44 -23.93 27.99 -6.76
CA MET A 44 -25.33 27.74 -7.14
C MET A 44 -26.29 28.51 -6.23
N ALA A 45 -26.03 28.49 -4.91
CA ALA A 45 -26.88 29.17 -3.94
C ALA A 45 -26.86 30.71 -4.14
N ASP A 46 -25.72 31.27 -4.50
CA ASP A 46 -25.52 32.69 -4.77
C ASP A 46 -25.93 33.13 -6.17
N HIS A 47 -26.50 32.23 -7.00
CA HIS A 47 -26.83 32.48 -8.41
C HIS A 47 -25.67 33.04 -9.24
N SER A 48 -24.44 32.83 -8.81
CA SER A 48 -23.21 33.31 -9.46
C SER A 48 -22.57 32.31 -10.43
N LEU A 49 -23.19 31.12 -10.57
CA LEU A 49 -22.65 30.04 -11.39
C LEU A 49 -22.75 30.39 -12.89
N THR A 50 -21.59 30.59 -13.49
CA THR A 50 -21.45 30.87 -14.92
C THR A 50 -20.99 29.60 -15.65
N GLY A 51 -21.34 29.41 -16.91
CA GLY A 51 -20.85 28.25 -17.69
C GLY A 51 -19.33 28.13 -17.73
N GLN A 52 -18.61 29.25 -17.68
CA GLN A 52 -17.15 29.27 -17.63
C GLN A 52 -16.60 28.80 -16.27
N SER A 53 -17.22 29.22 -15.16
CA SER A 53 -16.83 28.75 -13.82
C SER A 53 -17.10 27.26 -13.62
N LEU A 54 -18.22 26.78 -14.15
CA LEU A 54 -18.55 25.34 -14.13
C LEU A 54 -17.52 24.52 -14.92
N ALA A 55 -17.15 24.94 -16.13
CA ALA A 55 -16.13 24.27 -16.92
C ALA A 55 -14.77 24.23 -16.20
N LEU A 56 -14.42 25.29 -15.47
CA LEU A 56 -13.19 25.37 -14.68
C LEU A 56 -13.23 24.40 -13.50
N PHE A 57 -14.32 24.32 -12.75
CA PHE A 57 -14.48 23.37 -11.64
C PHE A 57 -14.41 21.91 -12.12
N VAL A 58 -15.07 21.59 -13.23
CA VAL A 58 -14.99 20.25 -13.84
C VAL A 58 -13.56 19.95 -14.28
N GLY A 59 -12.87 20.90 -14.89
CA GLY A 59 -11.46 20.77 -15.28
C GLY A 59 -10.54 20.47 -14.07
N ILE A 60 -10.73 21.18 -12.98
CA ILE A 60 -9.96 20.94 -11.74
C ILE A 60 -10.21 19.52 -11.22
N ILE A 61 -11.46 19.09 -11.14
CA ILE A 61 -11.81 17.73 -10.67
C ILE A 61 -11.14 16.67 -11.55
N LEU A 62 -11.16 16.81 -12.88
CA LEU A 62 -10.53 15.87 -13.79
C LEU A 62 -9.02 15.80 -13.61
N VAL A 63 -8.34 16.95 -13.50
CA VAL A 63 -6.89 16.99 -13.25
C VAL A 63 -6.54 16.35 -11.91
N VAL A 64 -7.29 16.66 -10.87
CA VAL A 64 -7.08 16.09 -9.54
C VAL A 64 -7.34 14.56 -9.54
N ALA A 65 -8.36 14.09 -10.24
CA ALA A 65 -8.64 12.66 -10.36
C ALA A 65 -7.49 11.89 -11.03
N VAL A 66 -6.91 12.45 -12.10
CA VAL A 66 -5.74 11.85 -12.76
C VAL A 66 -4.52 11.87 -11.85
N ALA A 67 -4.27 12.98 -11.16
CA ALA A 67 -3.16 13.09 -10.21
C ALA A 67 -3.31 12.12 -9.05
N GLN A 68 -4.52 11.97 -8.51
CA GLN A 68 -4.85 11.03 -7.42
C GLN A 68 -4.65 9.60 -7.86
N TYR A 69 -5.16 9.21 -9.02
CA TYR A 69 -4.97 7.87 -9.58
C TYR A 69 -3.48 7.54 -9.78
N THR A 70 -2.72 8.50 -10.31
CA THR A 70 -1.27 8.32 -10.54
C THR A 70 -0.53 8.15 -9.22
N SER A 71 -0.85 8.98 -8.23
CA SER A 71 -0.26 8.88 -6.89
C SER A 71 -0.59 7.54 -6.21
N GLU A 72 -1.84 7.09 -6.31
CA GLU A 72 -2.30 5.82 -5.77
C GLU A 72 -1.59 4.63 -6.44
N TYR A 73 -1.49 4.63 -7.75
CA TYR A 73 -0.77 3.60 -8.50
C TYR A 73 0.70 3.53 -8.10
N LEU A 74 1.36 4.67 -7.91
CA LEU A 74 2.78 4.73 -7.56
C LEU A 74 3.06 4.09 -6.18
N TRP A 75 2.33 4.47 -5.14
CA TRP A 75 2.60 3.92 -3.81
C TRP A 75 2.15 2.46 -3.69
N MET A 76 1.01 2.11 -4.28
CA MET A 76 0.46 0.76 -4.23
C MET A 76 1.37 -0.24 -4.97
N SER A 77 1.78 0.08 -6.20
CA SER A 77 2.66 -0.79 -6.98
C SER A 77 4.02 -0.99 -6.28
N ARG A 78 4.58 0.07 -5.66
CA ARG A 78 5.83 -0.03 -4.90
C ARG A 78 5.68 -0.87 -3.64
N LEU A 79 4.60 -0.69 -2.89
CA LEU A 79 4.35 -1.45 -1.67
C LEU A 79 4.21 -2.96 -1.97
N PHE A 80 3.39 -3.33 -2.95
CA PHE A 80 3.20 -4.74 -3.32
C PHE A 80 4.46 -5.36 -3.94
N SER A 81 5.22 -4.62 -4.73
CA SER A 81 6.51 -5.09 -5.25
C SER A 81 7.50 -5.37 -4.11
N GLN A 82 7.58 -4.51 -3.09
CA GLN A 82 8.44 -4.75 -1.93
C GLN A 82 7.97 -5.93 -1.09
N SER A 83 6.66 -6.11 -0.92
CA SER A 83 6.09 -7.28 -0.26
C SER A 83 6.50 -8.57 -0.98
N ALA A 84 6.33 -8.63 -2.30
CA ALA A 84 6.72 -9.78 -3.11
C ALA A 84 8.24 -10.06 -3.03
N PHE A 85 9.06 -9.02 -2.99
CA PHE A 85 10.51 -9.16 -2.86
C PHE A 85 10.92 -9.73 -1.49
N TYR A 86 10.29 -9.24 -0.43
CA TYR A 86 10.49 -9.78 0.93
C TYR A 86 10.11 -11.26 1.03
N ILE A 87 8.95 -11.64 0.48
CA ILE A 87 8.48 -13.02 0.48
C ILE A 87 9.41 -13.93 -0.31
N LYS A 88 9.94 -13.47 -1.44
CA LYS A 88 10.96 -14.22 -2.18
C LYS A 88 12.19 -14.50 -1.31
N GLU A 89 12.69 -13.52 -0.57
CA GLU A 89 13.82 -13.68 0.34
C GLU A 89 13.50 -14.67 1.48
N VAL A 90 12.31 -14.56 2.08
CA VAL A 90 11.84 -15.50 3.12
C VAL A 90 11.76 -16.92 2.59
N LYS A 91 11.16 -17.13 1.40
CA LYS A 91 11.05 -18.44 0.76
C LYS A 91 12.43 -19.05 0.46
N LEU A 92 13.37 -18.26 -0.06
CA LEU A 92 14.73 -18.72 -0.34
C LEU A 92 15.46 -19.15 0.94
N ASN A 93 15.36 -18.36 2.00
CA ASN A 93 15.98 -18.67 3.29
C ASN A 93 15.38 -19.93 3.91
N LEU A 94 14.07 -20.10 3.85
CA LEU A 94 13.39 -21.32 4.31
C LEU A 94 13.81 -22.53 3.49
N TYR A 95 13.87 -22.42 2.17
CA TYR A 95 14.29 -23.48 1.28
C TYR A 95 15.73 -23.94 1.56
N GLN A 96 16.66 -23.01 1.69
CA GLN A 96 18.04 -23.31 2.07
C GLN A 96 18.13 -24.01 3.41
N LYS A 97 17.32 -23.57 4.38
CA LYS A 97 17.30 -24.21 5.70
C LYS A 97 16.74 -25.63 5.65
N ILE A 98 15.70 -25.88 4.86
CA ILE A 98 15.14 -27.22 4.68
C ILE A 98 16.16 -28.17 4.04
N ILE A 99 16.86 -27.74 2.99
CA ILE A 99 17.89 -28.58 2.33
C ILE A 99 19.05 -28.91 3.27
N SER A 100 19.39 -28.00 4.19
CA SER A 100 20.47 -28.21 5.16
C SER A 100 20.08 -29.14 6.33
N MET A 101 18.82 -29.55 6.46
CA MET A 101 18.34 -30.42 7.54
C MET A 101 18.71 -31.88 7.28
N ARG A 102 19.02 -32.61 8.37
CA ARG A 102 19.33 -34.04 8.32
C ARG A 102 18.07 -34.89 8.06
N ILE A 103 18.25 -36.08 7.50
CA ILE A 103 17.18 -37.05 7.18
C ILE A 103 16.28 -37.33 8.38
N GLN A 104 16.85 -37.41 9.58
CA GLN A 104 16.11 -37.63 10.84
C GLN A 104 15.02 -36.60 11.13
N PHE A 105 15.17 -35.38 10.59
CA PHE A 105 14.14 -34.34 10.70
C PHE A 105 12.90 -34.64 9.85
N PHE A 106 13.10 -35.19 8.66
CA PHE A 106 12.02 -35.53 7.73
C PHE A 106 11.26 -36.80 8.17
N GLU A 107 11.90 -37.67 8.95
CA GLU A 107 11.24 -38.86 9.58
C GLU A 107 10.27 -38.42 10.70
N LYS A 108 10.61 -37.33 11.41
CA LYS A 108 9.81 -36.84 12.53
C LYS A 108 8.64 -35.92 12.07
N PHE A 109 8.78 -35.22 10.98
CA PHE A 109 7.77 -34.29 10.46
C PHE A 109 7.22 -34.79 9.13
N ARG A 110 5.89 -34.95 9.04
CA ARG A 110 5.22 -35.30 7.79
C ARG A 110 5.50 -34.25 6.72
N SER A 111 5.92 -34.68 5.54
CA SER A 111 6.22 -33.79 4.40
C SER A 111 5.04 -32.88 4.04
N GLY A 112 3.79 -33.35 4.22
CA GLY A 112 2.58 -32.57 4.00
C GLY A 112 2.42 -31.37 4.94
N ASP A 113 2.69 -31.56 6.23
CA ASP A 113 2.62 -30.47 7.23
C ASP A 113 3.66 -29.39 6.95
N MET A 114 4.85 -29.78 6.54
CA MET A 114 5.90 -28.84 6.15
C MET A 114 5.51 -28.05 4.91
N MET A 115 4.92 -28.70 3.92
CA MET A 115 4.48 -28.05 2.70
C MET A 115 3.34 -27.05 2.95
N THR A 116 2.40 -27.39 3.83
CA THR A 116 1.32 -26.50 4.25
C THR A 116 1.87 -25.26 4.95
N ARG A 117 2.82 -25.42 5.88
CA ARG A 117 3.48 -24.29 6.56
C ARG A 117 4.28 -23.43 5.58
N PHE A 118 4.97 -24.05 4.64
CA PHE A 118 5.76 -23.35 3.62
C PHE A 118 4.89 -22.53 2.66
N THR A 119 3.66 -22.95 2.40
CA THR A 119 2.75 -22.27 1.48
C THR A 119 1.81 -21.32 2.23
N SER A 120 1.05 -21.80 3.21
CA SER A 120 0.01 -20.99 3.86
C SER A 120 0.57 -19.98 4.86
N ASP A 121 1.54 -20.38 5.72
CA ASP A 121 2.08 -19.45 6.71
C ASP A 121 2.88 -18.33 6.04
N VAL A 122 3.60 -18.65 4.95
CA VAL A 122 4.32 -17.63 4.17
C VAL A 122 3.35 -16.70 3.45
N LYS A 123 2.20 -17.21 2.99
CA LYS A 123 1.15 -16.39 2.38
C LYS A 123 0.56 -15.38 3.38
N VAL A 124 0.32 -15.78 4.61
CA VAL A 124 -0.13 -14.87 5.69
C VAL A 124 0.87 -13.75 5.93
N ILE A 125 2.19 -14.06 5.87
CA ILE A 125 3.24 -13.02 5.98
C ILE A 125 3.18 -12.05 4.79
N GLU A 126 2.95 -12.56 3.59
CA GLU A 126 2.79 -11.77 2.36
C GLU A 126 1.60 -10.80 2.47
N GLU A 127 0.46 -11.33 2.86
CA GLU A 127 -0.75 -10.54 3.07
C GLU A 127 -0.56 -9.47 4.13
N PHE A 128 0.12 -9.78 5.23
CA PHE A 128 0.42 -8.80 6.26
C PHE A 128 1.37 -7.70 5.77
N MET A 129 2.40 -8.03 5.00
CA MET A 129 3.35 -7.07 4.44
C MET A 129 2.73 -6.16 3.38
N GLY A 130 1.78 -6.65 2.59
CA GLY A 130 1.03 -5.88 1.61
C GLY A 130 -0.17 -5.17 2.24
N TYR A 131 -1.22 -5.93 2.46
CA TYR A 131 -2.51 -5.41 2.93
C TYR A 131 -2.50 -4.91 4.38
N GLY A 132 -1.73 -5.54 5.28
CA GLY A 132 -1.64 -5.13 6.68
C GLY A 132 -1.02 -3.75 6.82
N ILE A 133 0.11 -3.51 6.15
CA ILE A 133 0.77 -2.20 6.14
C ILE A 133 -0.11 -1.17 5.44
N MET A 134 -0.72 -1.53 4.30
CA MET A 134 -1.66 -0.67 3.58
C MET A 134 -2.81 -0.23 4.48
N SER A 135 -3.51 -1.16 5.13
CA SER A 135 -4.65 -0.86 6.02
C SER A 135 -4.25 0.03 7.17
N PHE A 136 -3.09 -0.22 7.77
CA PHE A 136 -2.57 0.62 8.85
C PHE A 136 -2.29 2.05 8.37
N MET A 137 -1.63 2.22 7.22
CA MET A 137 -1.32 3.53 6.67
C MET A 137 -2.59 4.30 6.28
N LEU A 138 -3.57 3.63 5.65
CA LEU A 138 -4.86 4.24 5.30
C LEU A 138 -5.63 4.68 6.54
N SER A 139 -5.71 3.82 7.57
CA SER A 139 -6.41 4.16 8.82
C SER A 139 -5.74 5.31 9.56
N ALA A 140 -4.41 5.29 9.67
CA ALA A 140 -3.65 6.37 10.30
C ALA A 140 -3.85 7.70 9.55
N GLY A 141 -3.76 7.70 8.22
CA GLY A 141 -3.96 8.90 7.42
C GLY A 141 -5.37 9.49 7.54
N THR A 142 -6.40 8.64 7.54
CA THR A 142 -7.78 9.08 7.75
C THR A 142 -7.96 9.75 9.12
N TYR A 143 -7.35 9.18 10.16
CA TYR A 143 -7.43 9.71 11.52
C TYR A 143 -6.75 11.10 11.69
N PHE A 144 -5.72 11.38 10.88
CA PHE A 144 -5.02 12.68 10.93
C PHE A 144 -5.74 13.79 10.12
N ILE A 145 -6.69 13.45 9.25
CA ILE A 145 -7.40 14.41 8.38
C ILE A 145 -8.77 14.81 8.97
N ILE A 146 -9.35 13.98 9.80
CA ILE A 146 -10.60 14.26 10.52
C ILE A 146 -10.31 15.03 11.80
#